data_e41b7948a4e93847a5d36433a566ccd2
#
_entry.id   e41b7948a4e93847a5d36433a566ccd2
#
_cell.length_a   1.000
_cell.length_b   1.000
_cell.length_c   1.000
_cell.angle_alpha   90.00
_cell.angle_beta   90.00
_cell.angle_gamma   90.00
#
_symmetry.space_group_name_H-M   'P 1'
#
loop_
_entity.id
_entity.type
_entity.pdbx_description
1 polymer ?
#
loop_
_entity_poly.entity_id
_entity_poly.type
_entity_poly.pdbx_seq_one_letter_code
_entity_poly.pdbx_strand_id
1 'polypeptide(L)'
;METADGLSVAVLRDSATDTVVRIAPETGNNSYEMTVRGQPVFWSPYRTLAEFKAKPAHLGNPFLWPWANRIDGMAYWVRGKKYLLNEELGNVRPGPNRTPIHGLLVYSNLWRVARHGADKGGAFVTSRLEFWRRPELMAQFPFAHVVEMTYRLSEGRLEVETVIENLSDEAMPVSLGFHPYFQITDAPRDEWTVTLAARRKHGL
;
A
#
# COMPACT_ATOMS: atom_id res chain seq x y z
N MET A 1 -12.34 6.15 -13.50
CA MET A 1 -11.48 7.20 -12.88
C MET A 1 -12.35 8.43 -12.60
N GLU A 2 -12.15 9.04 -11.43
CA GLU A 2 -12.82 10.28 -11.02
C GLU A 2 -11.74 11.29 -10.58
N THR A 3 -12.15 12.53 -10.34
CA THR A 3 -11.27 13.56 -9.75
C THR A 3 -11.82 13.91 -8.37
N ALA A 4 -11.00 13.78 -7.35
CA ALA A 4 -11.29 14.24 -5.99
C ALA A 4 -10.19 15.20 -5.54
N ASP A 5 -10.58 16.41 -5.10
CA ASP A 5 -9.65 17.47 -4.66
C ASP A 5 -8.52 17.78 -5.69
N GLY A 6 -8.83 17.72 -6.99
CA GLY A 6 -7.88 17.90 -8.07
C GLY A 6 -6.94 16.71 -8.32
N LEU A 7 -7.14 15.58 -7.66
CA LEU A 7 -6.34 14.36 -7.77
C LEU A 7 -7.09 13.27 -8.51
N SER A 8 -6.37 12.45 -9.27
CA SER A 8 -6.95 11.30 -9.96
C SER A 8 -7.19 10.14 -8.97
N VAL A 9 -8.43 9.65 -8.93
CA VAL A 9 -8.88 8.58 -8.03
C VAL A 9 -9.51 7.47 -8.85
N ALA A 10 -9.14 6.23 -8.60
CA ALA A 10 -9.89 5.09 -9.09
C ALA A 10 -11.03 4.79 -8.11
N VAL A 11 -12.25 4.68 -8.64
CA VAL A 11 -13.43 4.35 -7.83
C VAL A 11 -14.02 3.05 -8.35
N LEU A 12 -14.04 2.04 -7.49
CA LEU A 12 -14.69 0.76 -7.73
C LEU A 12 -16.04 0.76 -7.02
N ARG A 13 -17.08 0.32 -7.72
CA ARG A 13 -18.46 0.27 -7.19
C ARG A 13 -19.05 -1.12 -7.42
N ASP A 14 -19.65 -1.64 -6.38
CA ASP A 14 -20.50 -2.83 -6.44
C ASP A 14 -21.89 -2.46 -5.94
N SER A 15 -22.81 -2.27 -6.90
CA SER A 15 -24.17 -1.85 -6.59
C SER A 15 -25.02 -2.95 -5.93
N ALA A 16 -24.65 -4.23 -6.09
CA ALA A 16 -25.38 -5.33 -5.48
C ALA A 16 -25.23 -5.35 -3.95
N THR A 17 -24.07 -4.93 -3.45
CA THR A 17 -23.76 -4.88 -2.02
C THR A 17 -23.70 -3.48 -1.45
N ASP A 18 -23.93 -2.44 -2.30
CA ASP A 18 -23.73 -1.03 -1.97
C ASP A 18 -22.33 -0.79 -1.37
N THR A 19 -21.32 -1.31 -2.08
CA THR A 19 -19.91 -1.16 -1.67
C THR A 19 -19.16 -0.23 -2.62
N VAL A 20 -18.39 0.69 -2.06
CA VAL A 20 -17.53 1.61 -2.81
C VAL A 20 -16.12 1.56 -2.25
N VAL A 21 -15.12 1.48 -3.14
CA VAL A 21 -13.70 1.58 -2.79
C VAL A 21 -13.05 2.68 -3.60
N ARG A 22 -12.26 3.53 -2.92
CA ARG A 22 -11.50 4.61 -3.56
C ARG A 22 -10.01 4.36 -3.39
N ILE A 23 -9.29 4.41 -4.50
CA ILE A 23 -7.84 4.18 -4.56
C ILE A 23 -7.15 5.45 -5.05
N ALA A 24 -6.09 5.88 -4.35
CA ALA A 24 -5.28 7.05 -4.68
C ALA A 24 -3.93 6.61 -5.27
N PRO A 25 -3.78 6.51 -6.61
CA PRO A 25 -2.52 6.08 -7.22
C PRO A 25 -1.34 6.98 -6.85
N GLU A 26 -1.55 8.30 -6.83
CA GLU A 26 -0.51 9.28 -6.52
C GLU A 26 -0.14 9.38 -5.03
N THR A 27 -0.73 8.54 -4.18
CA THR A 27 -0.43 8.52 -2.74
C THR A 27 -0.30 7.06 -2.27
N GLY A 28 0.77 6.41 -2.73
CA GLY A 28 1.10 5.03 -2.37
C GLY A 28 0.22 3.97 -3.03
N ASN A 29 -0.58 4.33 -4.04
CA ASN A 29 -1.62 3.45 -4.62
C ASN A 29 -2.54 2.88 -3.53
N ASN A 30 -2.83 3.70 -2.51
CA ASN A 30 -3.56 3.29 -1.32
C ASN A 30 -5.06 3.22 -1.60
N SER A 31 -5.71 2.12 -1.24
CA SER A 31 -7.17 2.08 -1.07
C SER A 31 -7.52 2.80 0.23
N TYR A 32 -7.66 4.13 0.12
CA TYR A 32 -7.77 5.03 1.27
C TYR A 32 -9.15 5.09 1.87
N GLU A 33 -10.17 4.66 1.13
CA GLU A 33 -11.56 4.64 1.56
C GLU A 33 -12.24 3.36 1.07
N MET A 34 -13.00 2.74 1.94
CA MET A 34 -13.95 1.68 1.60
C MET A 34 -15.20 1.90 2.45
N THR A 35 -16.36 1.88 1.81
CA THR A 35 -17.67 1.95 2.48
C THR A 35 -18.55 0.78 2.05
N VAL A 36 -19.36 0.27 2.95
CA VAL A 36 -20.41 -0.73 2.71
C VAL A 36 -21.72 -0.19 3.25
N ARG A 37 -22.72 -0.02 2.37
CA ARG A 37 -24.03 0.59 2.73
C ARG A 37 -23.86 1.94 3.45
N GLY A 38 -22.91 2.76 2.94
CA GLY A 38 -22.56 4.04 3.53
C GLY A 38 -21.73 3.99 4.81
N GLN A 39 -21.50 2.81 5.40
CA GLN A 39 -20.69 2.67 6.61
C GLN A 39 -19.21 2.52 6.24
N PRO A 40 -18.30 3.28 6.83
CA PRO A 40 -16.88 3.19 6.55
C PRO A 40 -16.28 1.90 7.13
N VAL A 41 -15.43 1.25 6.32
CA VAL A 41 -14.64 0.07 6.68
C VAL A 41 -13.20 0.47 7.00
N PHE A 42 -12.64 1.40 6.20
CA PHE A 42 -11.31 1.93 6.44
C PHE A 42 -11.37 3.24 7.23
N TRP A 43 -10.46 3.36 8.18
CA TRP A 43 -10.31 4.56 8.98
C TRP A 43 -9.41 5.59 8.26
N SER A 44 -9.77 6.86 8.36
CA SER A 44 -8.97 8.00 7.92
C SER A 44 -9.06 9.13 8.94
N PRO A 45 -7.95 9.80 9.29
CA PRO A 45 -7.97 11.01 10.10
C PRO A 45 -8.28 12.26 9.26
N TYR A 46 -8.29 12.17 7.93
CA TYR A 46 -8.47 13.29 7.01
C TYR A 46 -9.89 13.33 6.48
N ARG A 47 -10.35 14.55 6.18
CA ARG A 47 -11.64 14.81 5.55
C ARG A 47 -11.54 14.82 4.03
N THR A 48 -10.34 15.14 3.49
CA THR A 48 -10.11 15.28 2.06
C THR A 48 -8.86 14.52 1.63
N LEU A 49 -8.81 14.15 0.36
CA LEU A 49 -7.63 13.52 -0.25
C LEU A 49 -6.46 14.51 -0.36
N ALA A 50 -6.76 15.81 -0.52
CA ALA A 50 -5.73 16.85 -0.55
C ALA A 50 -5.00 16.97 0.80
N GLU A 51 -5.70 16.88 1.93
CA GLU A 51 -5.07 16.83 3.25
C GLU A 51 -4.16 15.61 3.39
N PHE A 52 -4.61 14.43 2.94
CA PHE A 52 -3.82 13.22 2.95
C PHE A 52 -2.54 13.36 2.10
N LYS A 53 -2.64 13.92 0.90
CA LYS A 53 -1.48 14.14 0.02
C LYS A 53 -0.50 15.16 0.60
N ALA A 54 -1.00 16.24 1.21
CA ALA A 54 -0.18 17.29 1.80
C ALA A 54 0.62 16.83 3.02
N LYS A 55 0.02 15.94 3.84
CA LYS A 55 0.66 15.39 5.04
C LYS A 55 0.35 13.89 5.17
N PRO A 56 1.01 13.03 4.38
CA PRO A 56 0.70 11.62 4.39
C PRO A 56 0.87 10.98 5.76
N ALA A 57 -0.15 10.19 6.16
CA ALA A 57 -0.14 9.37 7.37
C ALA A 57 -0.70 7.98 7.05
N HIS A 58 -0.56 7.04 7.98
CA HIS A 58 -1.15 5.71 7.82
C HIS A 58 -2.68 5.79 7.95
N LEU A 59 -3.36 5.35 6.91
CA LEU A 59 -4.81 5.24 6.82
C LEU A 59 -5.19 4.28 5.70
N GLY A 60 -6.43 3.85 5.62
CA GLY A 60 -6.88 2.94 4.56
C GLY A 60 -6.10 1.63 4.59
N ASN A 61 -5.51 1.25 3.47
CA ASN A 61 -4.73 0.01 3.34
C ASN A 61 -3.37 0.27 2.66
N PRO A 62 -2.38 0.85 3.35
CA PRO A 62 -1.06 1.13 2.80
C PRO A 62 -0.32 -0.14 2.39
N PHE A 63 0.34 -0.09 1.22
CA PHE A 63 1.26 -1.11 0.75
C PHE A 63 2.68 -0.82 1.20
N LEU A 64 3.34 -1.82 1.77
CA LEU A 64 4.69 -1.75 2.35
C LEU A 64 5.65 -2.54 1.47
N TRP A 65 6.57 -1.84 0.80
CA TRP A 65 7.54 -2.43 -0.12
C TRP A 65 8.80 -1.55 -0.22
N PRO A 66 10.02 -2.12 -0.35
CA PRO A 66 10.37 -3.55 -0.45
C PRO A 66 10.54 -4.28 0.89
N TRP A 67 10.19 -3.66 2.01
CA TRP A 67 10.10 -4.34 3.31
C TRP A 67 8.89 -3.87 4.10
N ALA A 68 8.29 -4.81 4.84
CA ALA A 68 7.28 -4.53 5.84
C ALA A 68 7.95 -4.36 7.21
N ASN A 69 7.33 -3.54 8.10
CA ASN A 69 7.84 -3.22 9.42
C ASN A 69 9.27 -2.61 9.39
N ARG A 70 10.16 -2.95 10.30
CA ARG A 70 11.46 -2.32 10.52
C ARG A 70 12.62 -3.17 10.02
N ILE A 71 13.67 -2.49 9.55
CA ILE A 71 14.99 -3.08 9.36
C ILE A 71 15.83 -2.68 10.57
N ASP A 72 16.60 -3.63 11.10
CA ASP A 72 17.54 -3.37 12.19
C ASP A 72 18.78 -2.61 11.67
N GLY A 73 18.87 -1.34 12.01
CA GLY A 73 19.87 -0.41 11.49
C GLY A 73 19.63 0.04 10.04
N MET A 74 20.64 0.69 9.46
CA MET A 74 20.60 1.27 8.10
C MET A 74 21.19 0.31 7.05
N ALA A 75 20.92 -0.99 7.17
CA ALA A 75 21.43 -1.99 6.25
C ALA A 75 20.58 -3.26 6.25
N TYR A 76 20.62 -3.99 5.15
CA TYR A 76 20.06 -5.34 5.06
C TYR A 76 21.02 -6.27 4.32
N TRP A 77 20.82 -7.58 4.45
CA TRP A 77 21.67 -8.60 3.84
C TRP A 77 20.87 -9.50 2.93
N VAL A 78 21.44 -9.78 1.76
CA VAL A 78 20.90 -10.73 0.80
C VAL A 78 22.03 -11.68 0.41
N ARG A 79 21.88 -12.98 0.69
CA ARG A 79 22.88 -14.01 0.37
C ARG A 79 24.30 -13.66 0.85
N GLY A 80 24.41 -13.09 2.06
CA GLY A 80 25.69 -12.71 2.66
C GLY A 80 26.25 -11.36 2.21
N LYS A 81 25.68 -10.72 1.20
CA LYS A 81 26.06 -9.37 0.77
C LYS A 81 25.29 -8.33 1.56
N LYS A 82 25.99 -7.34 2.06
CA LYS A 82 25.42 -6.20 2.78
C LYS A 82 25.03 -5.09 1.81
N TYR A 83 23.85 -4.55 2.00
CA TYR A 83 23.33 -3.39 1.29
C TYR A 83 23.06 -2.27 2.30
N LEU A 84 23.61 -1.09 2.05
CA LEU A 84 23.41 0.09 2.91
C LEU A 84 22.22 0.90 2.42
N LEU A 85 21.43 1.40 3.36
CA LEU A 85 20.43 2.41 3.11
C LEU A 85 21.04 3.79 3.32
N ASN A 86 20.78 4.71 2.41
CA ASN A 86 21.25 6.09 2.49
C ASN A 86 20.11 7.02 2.94
N GLU A 87 20.16 7.48 4.19
CA GLU A 87 19.16 8.39 4.76
C GLU A 87 19.17 9.77 4.07
N GLU A 88 20.31 10.20 3.53
CA GLU A 88 20.47 11.52 2.87
C GLU A 88 19.64 11.66 1.59
N LEU A 89 19.24 10.54 0.97
CA LEU A 89 18.32 10.57 -0.19
C LEU A 89 16.89 10.97 0.20
N GLY A 90 16.55 11.02 1.49
CA GLY A 90 15.27 11.49 2.01
C GLY A 90 14.08 10.57 1.71
N ASN A 91 14.29 9.41 1.10
CA ASN A 91 13.24 8.47 0.72
C ASN A 91 13.13 7.25 1.67
N VAL A 92 14.04 7.12 2.63
CA VAL A 92 13.95 6.16 3.72
C VAL A 92 13.21 6.80 4.89
N ARG A 93 12.12 6.20 5.33
CA ARG A 93 11.33 6.72 6.46
C ARG A 93 11.95 6.27 7.78
N PRO A 94 12.30 7.20 8.67
CA PRO A 94 12.70 6.84 10.02
C PRO A 94 11.46 6.45 10.84
N GLY A 95 11.49 5.28 11.44
CA GLY A 95 10.55 4.86 12.48
C GLY A 95 11.01 5.31 13.88
N PRO A 96 10.29 4.91 14.92
CA PRO A 96 10.80 5.00 16.28
C PRO A 96 12.20 4.37 16.38
N ASN A 97 13.07 4.96 17.19
CA ASN A 97 14.48 4.54 17.32
C ASN A 97 15.34 4.72 16.05
N ARG A 98 14.90 5.56 15.11
CA ARG A 98 15.57 5.85 13.83
C ARG A 98 15.83 4.62 12.95
N THR A 99 15.07 3.55 13.13
CA THR A 99 15.13 2.39 12.25
C THR A 99 14.29 2.59 10.99
N PRO A 100 14.75 2.19 9.80
CA PRO A 100 13.95 2.27 8.57
C PRO A 100 12.65 1.47 8.70
N ILE A 101 11.52 2.09 8.33
CA ILE A 101 10.20 1.47 8.50
C ILE A 101 9.36 1.53 7.23
N HIS A 102 8.68 0.42 6.91
CA HIS A 102 7.63 0.29 5.89
C HIS A 102 8.07 0.55 4.45
N GLY A 103 9.34 0.34 4.15
CA GLY A 103 9.84 0.42 2.77
C GLY A 103 9.85 1.82 2.19
N LEU A 104 9.79 1.88 0.86
CA LEU A 104 9.99 3.09 0.08
C LEU A 104 8.71 3.56 -0.63
N LEU A 105 7.67 2.69 -0.72
CA LEU A 105 6.51 2.96 -1.57
C LEU A 105 5.24 3.39 -0.86
N VAL A 106 5.22 3.44 0.46
CA VAL A 106 4.00 3.64 1.27
C VAL A 106 3.20 4.92 0.92
N TYR A 107 3.88 5.98 0.44
CA TYR A 107 3.25 7.23 -0.03
C TYR A 107 3.74 7.64 -1.41
N SER A 108 4.31 6.71 -2.17
CA SER A 108 4.90 6.98 -3.47
C SER A 108 3.88 7.54 -4.45
N ASN A 109 4.24 8.61 -5.15
CA ASN A 109 3.48 9.19 -6.25
C ASN A 109 3.88 8.63 -7.63
N LEU A 110 4.67 7.57 -7.65
CA LEU A 110 5.25 6.99 -8.87
C LEU A 110 4.35 5.98 -9.57
N TRP A 111 3.28 5.56 -8.92
CA TRP A 111 2.30 4.64 -9.49
C TRP A 111 1.56 5.25 -10.67
N ARG A 112 1.31 4.43 -11.69
CA ARG A 112 0.52 4.81 -12.85
C ARG A 112 -0.57 3.79 -13.10
N VAL A 113 -1.79 4.24 -13.31
CA VAL A 113 -2.90 3.37 -13.71
C VAL A 113 -2.60 2.84 -15.10
N ALA A 114 -2.48 1.53 -15.22
CA ALA A 114 -2.23 0.83 -16.47
C ALA A 114 -3.53 0.42 -17.16
N ARG A 115 -4.52 -0.03 -16.38
CA ARG A 115 -5.84 -0.42 -16.88
C ARG A 115 -6.90 -0.32 -15.78
N HIS A 116 -8.12 -0.11 -16.18
CA HIS A 116 -9.28 -0.14 -15.29
C HIS A 116 -10.53 -0.51 -16.07
N GLY A 117 -11.54 -1.01 -15.40
CA GLY A 117 -12.80 -1.40 -16.03
C GLY A 117 -13.69 -2.22 -15.12
N ALA A 118 -14.64 -2.90 -15.73
CA ALA A 118 -15.46 -3.91 -15.11
C ALA A 118 -15.60 -5.10 -16.06
N ASP A 119 -15.61 -6.30 -15.52
CA ASP A 119 -15.80 -7.56 -16.21
C ASP A 119 -16.68 -8.51 -15.38
N LYS A 120 -16.75 -9.79 -15.74
CA LYS A 120 -17.52 -10.80 -14.99
C LYS A 120 -17.01 -11.00 -13.54
N GLY A 121 -15.77 -10.62 -13.25
CA GLY A 121 -15.16 -10.69 -11.92
C GLY A 121 -15.31 -9.41 -11.11
N GLY A 122 -16.10 -8.43 -11.57
CA GLY A 122 -16.35 -7.16 -10.87
C GLY A 122 -15.60 -5.97 -11.44
N ALA A 123 -15.64 -4.85 -10.72
CA ALA A 123 -14.92 -3.64 -11.07
C ALA A 123 -13.44 -3.76 -10.66
N PHE A 124 -12.54 -3.27 -11.49
CA PHE A 124 -11.09 -3.36 -11.19
C PHE A 124 -10.30 -2.12 -11.64
N VAL A 125 -9.15 -1.93 -10.98
CA VAL A 125 -8.09 -1.03 -11.42
C VAL A 125 -6.74 -1.71 -11.20
N THR A 126 -5.88 -1.66 -12.21
CA THR A 126 -4.49 -2.12 -12.15
C THR A 126 -3.56 -0.92 -12.25
N SER A 127 -2.71 -0.76 -11.26
CA SER A 127 -1.63 0.24 -11.25
C SER A 127 -0.27 -0.45 -11.35
N ARG A 128 0.68 0.21 -12.02
CA ARG A 128 2.02 -0.29 -12.28
C ARG A 128 3.06 0.72 -11.82
N LEU A 129 4.14 0.23 -11.24
CA LEU A 129 5.32 0.99 -10.87
C LEU A 129 6.57 0.27 -11.39
N GLU A 130 7.31 0.96 -12.26
CA GLU A 130 8.58 0.48 -12.80
C GLU A 130 9.72 0.94 -11.87
N PHE A 131 10.03 0.12 -10.86
CA PHE A 131 11.01 0.45 -9.82
C PHE A 131 12.40 0.69 -10.41
N TRP A 132 12.78 -0.10 -11.40
CA TRP A 132 14.07 -0.02 -12.08
C TRP A 132 14.33 1.33 -12.77
N ARG A 133 13.28 2.07 -13.14
CA ARG A 133 13.39 3.40 -13.76
C ARG A 133 13.58 4.52 -12.75
N ARG A 134 13.75 4.22 -11.48
CA ARG A 134 13.82 5.17 -10.38
C ARG A 134 15.17 5.08 -9.69
N PRO A 135 16.16 5.91 -10.11
CA PRO A 135 17.50 5.86 -9.55
C PRO A 135 17.52 6.01 -8.02
N GLU A 136 16.66 6.87 -7.48
CA GLU A 136 16.51 7.10 -6.04
C GLU A 136 16.01 5.88 -5.27
N LEU A 137 15.19 5.04 -5.89
CA LEU A 137 14.73 3.77 -5.31
C LEU A 137 15.78 2.69 -5.50
N MET A 138 16.39 2.62 -6.69
CA MET A 138 17.44 1.66 -7.02
C MET A 138 18.70 1.86 -6.16
N ALA A 139 19.00 3.10 -5.73
CA ALA A 139 20.09 3.38 -4.79
C ALA A 139 19.86 2.75 -3.41
N GLN A 140 18.60 2.56 -3.00
CA GLN A 140 18.24 1.93 -1.74
C GLN A 140 18.06 0.41 -1.85
N PHE A 141 17.49 -0.03 -2.97
CA PHE A 141 17.14 -1.43 -3.21
C PHE A 141 17.50 -1.81 -4.66
N PRO A 142 18.77 -2.20 -4.93
CA PRO A 142 19.33 -2.30 -6.27
C PRO A 142 18.95 -3.59 -6.99
N PHE A 143 17.69 -3.95 -6.96
CA PHE A 143 17.12 -5.06 -7.70
C PHE A 143 16.11 -4.49 -8.70
N ALA A 144 16.43 -4.61 -10.00
CA ALA A 144 15.55 -4.15 -11.06
C ALA A 144 14.26 -4.97 -11.06
N HIS A 145 13.11 -4.30 -10.88
CA HIS A 145 11.82 -4.99 -10.88
C HIS A 145 10.68 -4.05 -11.24
N VAL A 146 9.54 -4.66 -11.47
CA VAL A 146 8.25 -3.98 -11.65
C VAL A 146 7.30 -4.47 -10.56
N VAL A 147 6.48 -3.58 -10.05
CA VAL A 147 5.35 -3.92 -9.18
C VAL A 147 4.05 -3.58 -9.91
N GLU A 148 3.18 -4.56 -10.07
CA GLU A 148 1.82 -4.36 -10.57
C GLU A 148 0.83 -4.74 -9.48
N MET A 149 -0.15 -3.88 -9.22
CA MET A 149 -1.16 -4.09 -8.19
C MET A 149 -2.55 -3.91 -8.78
N THR A 150 -3.37 -4.95 -8.68
CA THR A 150 -4.75 -4.95 -9.11
C THR A 150 -5.67 -4.97 -7.89
N TYR A 151 -6.51 -3.95 -7.79
CA TYR A 151 -7.66 -3.93 -6.90
C TYR A 151 -8.89 -4.40 -7.66
N ARG A 152 -9.62 -5.36 -7.10
CA ARG A 152 -10.87 -5.87 -7.65
C ARG A 152 -11.95 -5.86 -6.58
N LEU A 153 -13.10 -5.32 -6.92
CA LEU A 153 -14.28 -5.30 -6.07
C LEU A 153 -15.39 -6.13 -6.70
N SER A 154 -15.83 -7.16 -5.99
CA SER A 154 -16.91 -8.05 -6.41
C SER A 154 -17.61 -8.64 -5.18
N GLU A 155 -18.93 -8.67 -5.17
CA GLU A 155 -19.74 -9.25 -4.09
C GLU A 155 -19.39 -8.69 -2.71
N GLY A 156 -19.11 -7.37 -2.63
CA GLY A 156 -18.70 -6.69 -1.42
C GLY A 156 -17.28 -7.02 -0.93
N ARG A 157 -16.54 -7.84 -1.67
CA ARG A 157 -15.17 -8.25 -1.35
C ARG A 157 -14.17 -7.43 -2.14
N LEU A 158 -13.27 -6.76 -1.44
CA LEU A 158 -12.08 -6.14 -2.03
C LEU A 158 -10.93 -7.16 -2.04
N GLU A 159 -10.47 -7.49 -3.23
CA GLU A 159 -9.29 -8.31 -3.46
C GLU A 159 -8.14 -7.44 -3.96
N VAL A 160 -6.93 -7.69 -3.45
CA VAL A 160 -5.71 -6.97 -3.84
C VAL A 160 -4.69 -8.00 -4.29
N GLU A 161 -4.48 -8.08 -5.59
CA GLU A 161 -3.42 -8.91 -6.19
C GLU A 161 -2.18 -8.06 -6.42
N THR A 162 -1.02 -8.56 -5.98
CA THR A 162 0.27 -7.89 -6.20
C THR A 162 1.21 -8.83 -6.94
N VAL A 163 1.64 -8.41 -8.11
CA VAL A 163 2.63 -9.13 -8.92
C VAL A 163 3.94 -8.35 -8.89
N ILE A 164 5.03 -9.03 -8.55
CA ILE A 164 6.38 -8.46 -8.53
C ILE A 164 7.21 -9.24 -9.53
N GLU A 165 7.58 -8.58 -10.62
CA GLU A 165 8.42 -9.14 -11.67
C GLU A 165 9.88 -8.74 -11.46
N ASN A 166 10.74 -9.71 -11.11
CA ASN A 166 12.16 -9.48 -10.98
C ASN A 166 12.81 -9.43 -12.39
N LEU A 167 13.40 -8.30 -12.72
CA LEU A 167 14.11 -8.06 -13.98
C LEU A 167 15.64 -8.10 -13.81
N SER A 168 16.14 -8.37 -12.60
CA SER A 168 17.56 -8.51 -12.34
C SER A 168 18.01 -9.96 -12.54
N ASP A 169 19.31 -10.14 -12.84
CA ASP A 169 19.91 -11.47 -12.95
C ASP A 169 20.11 -12.15 -11.59
N GLU A 170 19.96 -11.40 -10.51
CA GLU A 170 20.12 -11.90 -9.14
C GLU A 170 18.76 -12.18 -8.50
N ALA A 171 18.72 -13.11 -7.54
CA ALA A 171 17.55 -13.35 -6.73
C ALA A 171 17.29 -12.13 -5.82
N MET A 172 16.11 -11.54 -5.97
CA MET A 172 15.64 -10.41 -5.22
C MET A 172 14.95 -10.88 -3.92
N PRO A 173 15.25 -10.27 -2.76
CA PRO A 173 14.51 -10.56 -1.53
C PRO A 173 13.09 -9.98 -1.62
N VAL A 174 12.13 -10.70 -1.07
CA VAL A 174 10.72 -10.27 -1.00
C VAL A 174 10.28 -10.18 0.43
N SER A 175 9.91 -8.98 0.86
CA SER A 175 9.33 -8.71 2.19
C SER A 175 8.24 -7.64 2.03
N LEU A 176 7.04 -8.05 1.70
CA LEU A 176 5.92 -7.14 1.51
C LEU A 176 4.92 -7.23 2.66
N GLY A 177 4.11 -6.20 2.81
CA GLY A 177 2.99 -6.19 3.73
C GLY A 177 1.92 -5.19 3.33
N PHE A 178 0.76 -5.37 3.92
CA PHE A 178 -0.31 -4.38 3.96
C PHE A 178 -0.54 -3.96 5.40
N HIS A 179 -0.92 -2.70 5.59
CA HIS A 179 -1.14 -2.14 6.93
C HIS A 179 -2.54 -1.51 7.06
N PRO A 180 -3.60 -2.33 6.92
CA PRO A 180 -4.95 -1.81 6.91
C PRO A 180 -5.33 -1.18 8.25
N TYR A 181 -6.03 -0.04 8.17
CA TYR A 181 -6.65 0.63 9.29
C TYR A 181 -8.16 0.47 9.17
N PHE A 182 -8.68 -0.44 9.96
CA PHE A 182 -10.13 -0.68 10.01
C PHE A 182 -10.80 0.24 11.04
N GLN A 183 -12.09 0.50 10.85
CA GLN A 183 -12.95 1.07 11.88
C GLN A 183 -14.31 0.35 11.91
N ILE A 184 -14.87 0.29 13.10
CA ILE A 184 -16.23 -0.17 13.40
C ILE A 184 -16.95 1.04 14.01
N THR A 185 -18.13 1.37 13.49
CA THR A 185 -18.84 2.60 13.87
C THR A 185 -20.02 2.36 14.80
N ASP A 186 -20.42 1.12 15.00
CA ASP A 186 -21.56 0.68 15.82
C ASP A 186 -21.18 0.19 17.21
N ALA A 187 -19.88 0.20 17.54
CA ALA A 187 -19.36 -0.15 18.86
C ALA A 187 -18.16 0.72 19.26
N PRO A 188 -17.99 1.03 20.56
CA PRO A 188 -16.78 1.65 21.08
C PRO A 188 -15.55 0.77 20.80
N ARG A 189 -14.39 1.38 20.59
CA ARG A 189 -13.15 0.66 20.26
C ARG A 189 -12.77 -0.42 21.26
N ASP A 190 -13.02 -0.19 22.53
CA ASP A 190 -12.68 -1.14 23.60
C ASP A 190 -13.56 -2.42 23.58
N GLU A 191 -14.66 -2.41 22.83
CA GLU A 191 -15.53 -3.57 22.62
C GLU A 191 -15.18 -4.34 21.36
N TRP A 192 -14.22 -3.86 20.55
CA TRP A 192 -13.83 -4.55 19.32
C TRP A 192 -13.09 -5.85 19.61
N THR A 193 -13.43 -6.87 18.86
CA THR A 193 -12.75 -8.17 18.92
C THR A 193 -12.00 -8.39 17.62
N VAL A 194 -10.73 -8.77 17.73
CA VAL A 194 -9.88 -9.16 16.59
C VAL A 194 -9.55 -10.64 16.70
N THR A 195 -9.98 -11.42 15.73
CA THR A 195 -9.65 -12.84 15.65
C THR A 195 -8.65 -13.08 14.53
N LEU A 196 -7.52 -13.69 14.85
CA LEU A 196 -6.47 -14.03 13.91
C LEU A 196 -6.24 -15.55 13.91
N ALA A 197 -6.27 -16.18 12.73
CA ALA A 197 -5.92 -17.59 12.55
C ALA A 197 -4.37 -17.78 12.52
N ALA A 198 -3.63 -17.07 13.37
CA ALA A 198 -2.18 -17.14 13.46
C ALA A 198 -1.75 -18.19 14.49
N ARG A 199 -0.85 -19.10 14.09
CA ARG A 199 -0.31 -20.13 14.98
C ARG A 199 0.86 -19.65 15.85
N ARG A 200 1.54 -18.57 15.46
CA ARG A 200 2.70 -18.02 16.17
C ARG A 200 2.63 -16.50 16.17
N LYS A 201 3.02 -15.90 17.29
CA LYS A 201 3.26 -14.48 17.46
C LYS A 201 4.75 -14.26 17.64
N HIS A 202 5.35 -13.37 16.88
CA HIS A 202 6.71 -12.88 17.11
C HIS A 202 6.62 -11.56 17.88
N GLY A 203 7.27 -11.47 19.04
CA GLY A 203 7.49 -10.21 19.75
C GLY A 203 8.58 -9.39 19.06
N LEU A 204 8.49 -8.07 19.17
CA LEU A 204 9.52 -7.12 18.75
C LEU A 204 10.46 -6.85 19.92
#